data_f2bea38ee187646c0323e2aed14c93c2
#
_entry.id   f2bea38ee187646c0323e2aed14c93c2
#
_cell.length_a   1.000
_cell.length_b   1.000
_cell.length_c   1.000
_cell.angle_alpha   90.00
_cell.angle_beta   90.00
_cell.angle_gamma   90.00
#
_symmetry.space_group_name_H-M   'P 1'
#
loop_
_entity.id
_entity.type
_entity.pdbx_description
1 polymer ?
#
loop_
_entity_poly.entity_id
_entity_poly.type
_entity_poly.pdbx_seq_one_letter_code
_entity_poly.pdbx_strand_id
1 'polypeptide(L)'
;MPLILVLSLVLGWSALASAQAPFFQGKTISIIVGTKAGDVYDLYPRLLAEFLPKHIPGNPNIIVQNVPGAASLIAANQVYNVAKPDGVTLAAINAALYFDQLIKKPEVKYDWAKWNWIGSPVTSNHLLYMRADTPYKSVDDVRKATTAPKCGSTGVASTGYYMPKLMEEVLGTKFDIVS
;
A
#
# COMPACT_ATOMS: atom_id res chain seq x y z
N MET A 1 -32.26 -33.04 46.51
CA MET A 1 -31.13 -33.70 45.82
C MET A 1 -31.07 -33.47 44.30
N PRO A 2 -32.15 -33.42 43.49
CA PRO A 2 -32.01 -33.23 42.03
C PRO A 2 -31.49 -31.85 41.64
N LEU A 3 -31.76 -30.79 42.41
CA LEU A 3 -31.35 -29.42 42.08
C LEU A 3 -29.82 -29.22 42.12
N ILE A 4 -29.14 -29.87 43.05
CA ILE A 4 -27.67 -29.81 43.19
C ILE A 4 -26.96 -30.51 42.03
N LEU A 5 -27.55 -31.60 41.54
CA LEU A 5 -26.99 -32.36 40.40
C LEU A 5 -27.12 -31.60 39.09
N VAL A 6 -28.20 -30.86 38.88
CA VAL A 6 -28.40 -30.01 37.72
C VAL A 6 -27.44 -28.80 37.72
N LEU A 7 -27.25 -28.21 38.93
CA LEU A 7 -26.32 -27.07 39.08
C LEU A 7 -24.86 -27.47 38.82
N SER A 8 -24.44 -28.67 39.24
CA SER A 8 -23.08 -29.17 38.95
C SER A 8 -22.87 -29.52 37.47
N LEU A 9 -23.92 -29.94 36.76
CA LEU A 9 -23.84 -30.21 35.31
C LEU A 9 -23.70 -28.93 34.48
N VAL A 10 -24.39 -27.85 34.88
CA VAL A 10 -24.31 -26.54 34.20
C VAL A 10 -22.95 -25.87 34.45
N LEU A 11 -22.40 -25.99 35.66
CA LEU A 11 -21.06 -25.46 35.99
C LEU A 11 -19.93 -26.24 35.31
N GLY A 12 -20.11 -27.54 35.03
CA GLY A 12 -19.15 -28.37 34.33
C GLY A 12 -18.99 -28.02 32.82
N TRP A 13 -20.07 -27.53 32.19
CA TRP A 13 -20.02 -27.12 30.78
C TRP A 13 -19.36 -25.78 30.57
N SER A 14 -19.32 -24.90 31.55
CA SER A 14 -18.62 -23.60 31.44
C SER A 14 -17.09 -23.73 31.42
N ALA A 15 -16.55 -24.85 31.85
CA ALA A 15 -15.09 -25.08 31.91
C ALA A 15 -14.47 -25.53 30.58
N LEU A 16 -15.29 -25.82 29.55
CA LEU A 16 -14.82 -26.30 28.24
C LEU A 16 -14.76 -25.19 27.19
N ALA A 17 -14.92 -23.93 27.57
CA ALA A 17 -14.58 -22.81 26.68
C ALA A 17 -13.06 -22.76 26.57
N SER A 18 -12.46 -23.65 25.77
CA SER A 18 -11.07 -23.55 25.39
C SER A 18 -10.88 -22.21 24.70
N ALA A 19 -10.17 -21.30 25.35
CA ALA A 19 -9.77 -20.05 24.71
C ALA A 19 -8.99 -20.42 23.42
N GLN A 20 -9.62 -20.25 22.28
CA GLN A 20 -8.99 -20.52 21.00
C GLN A 20 -7.73 -19.67 20.91
N ALA A 21 -6.59 -20.30 20.64
CA ALA A 21 -5.32 -19.61 20.51
C ALA A 21 -5.46 -18.48 19.46
N PRO A 22 -4.88 -17.31 19.70
CA PRO A 22 -4.92 -16.22 18.74
C PRO A 22 -4.47 -16.66 17.35
N PHE A 23 -5.21 -16.28 16.31
CA PHE A 23 -4.94 -16.71 14.94
C PHE A 23 -3.48 -16.49 14.51
N PHE A 24 -2.85 -15.40 14.95
CA PHE A 24 -1.49 -15.06 14.59
C PHE A 24 -0.42 -15.66 15.50
N GLN A 25 -0.78 -16.38 16.54
CA GLN A 25 0.20 -17.00 17.45
C GLN A 25 1.11 -17.98 16.71
N GLY A 26 2.42 -17.77 16.81
CA GLY A 26 3.45 -18.58 16.13
C GLY A 26 3.52 -18.38 14.61
N LYS A 27 2.77 -17.42 14.04
CA LYS A 27 2.82 -17.11 12.61
C LYS A 27 3.80 -15.98 12.31
N THR A 28 4.26 -15.94 11.07
CA THR A 28 5.02 -14.83 10.50
C THR A 28 4.15 -14.12 9.47
N ILE A 29 4.00 -12.82 9.60
CA ILE A 29 3.37 -11.94 8.61
C ILE A 29 4.46 -11.45 7.68
N SER A 30 4.26 -11.58 6.37
CA SER A 30 5.16 -11.04 5.34
C SER A 30 4.57 -9.79 4.74
N ILE A 31 5.31 -8.67 4.77
CA ILE A 31 4.94 -7.45 4.06
C ILE A 31 5.79 -7.34 2.81
N ILE A 32 5.16 -7.51 1.65
CA ILE A 32 5.80 -7.38 0.34
C ILE A 32 5.78 -5.91 -0.07
N VAL A 33 6.96 -5.33 -0.23
CA VAL A 33 7.14 -3.92 -0.57
C VAL A 33 7.55 -3.79 -2.03
N GLY A 34 6.81 -2.99 -2.80
CA GLY A 34 7.02 -2.84 -4.24
C GLY A 34 8.18 -1.91 -4.64
N THR A 35 9.03 -1.49 -3.69
CA THR A 35 10.16 -0.59 -3.94
C THR A 35 11.46 -1.17 -3.38
N LYS A 36 12.58 -0.51 -3.70
CA LYS A 36 13.89 -0.90 -3.15
C LYS A 36 13.97 -0.63 -1.65
N ALA A 37 14.81 -1.39 -0.96
CA ALA A 37 15.12 -1.15 0.44
C ALA A 37 15.67 0.26 0.67
N GLY A 38 15.19 0.94 1.72
CA GLY A 38 15.55 2.32 2.06
C GLY A 38 14.74 3.40 1.32
N ASP A 39 13.85 3.02 0.41
CA ASP A 39 12.87 3.94 -0.19
C ASP A 39 11.81 4.36 0.85
N VAL A 40 11.13 5.50 0.60
CA VAL A 40 10.06 5.98 1.48
C VAL A 40 8.95 4.95 1.68
N TYR A 41 8.57 4.23 0.63
CA TYR A 41 7.59 3.15 0.71
C TYR A 41 8.09 1.93 1.51
N ASP A 42 9.41 1.76 1.67
CA ASP A 42 10.00 0.69 2.48
C ASP A 42 10.07 1.05 3.97
N LEU A 43 10.26 2.34 4.29
CA LEU A 43 10.40 2.79 5.67
C LEU A 43 9.15 2.53 6.52
N TYR A 44 7.95 2.81 5.99
CA TYR A 44 6.70 2.59 6.73
C TYR A 44 6.43 1.12 7.06
N PRO A 45 6.56 0.16 6.12
CA PRO A 45 6.47 -1.26 6.43
C PRO A 45 7.47 -1.73 7.47
N ARG A 46 8.72 -1.21 7.48
CA ARG A 46 9.71 -1.56 8.52
C ARG A 46 9.31 -1.01 9.88
N LEU A 47 8.80 0.21 9.94
CA LEU A 47 8.26 0.78 11.18
C LEU A 47 7.07 -0.04 11.69
N LEU A 48 6.16 -0.45 10.80
CA LEU A 48 5.05 -1.34 11.17
C LEU A 48 5.56 -2.70 11.65
N ALA A 49 6.57 -3.28 11.01
CA ALA A 49 7.15 -4.56 11.43
C ALA A 49 7.75 -4.50 12.83
N GLU A 50 8.30 -3.36 13.23
CA GLU A 50 8.86 -3.16 14.57
C GLU A 50 7.79 -2.99 15.66
N PHE A 51 6.74 -2.22 15.38
CA PHE A 51 5.79 -1.81 16.41
C PHE A 51 4.46 -2.58 16.40
N LEU A 52 4.01 -3.04 15.25
CA LEU A 52 2.70 -3.67 15.08
C LEU A 52 2.54 -5.02 15.81
N PRO A 53 3.57 -5.90 15.95
CA PRO A 53 3.42 -7.20 16.59
C PRO A 53 2.76 -7.14 17.96
N LYS A 54 3.17 -6.20 18.81
CA LYS A 54 2.64 -6.03 20.17
C LYS A 54 1.16 -5.64 20.25
N HIS A 55 0.59 -5.19 19.11
CA HIS A 55 -0.83 -4.80 19.00
C HIS A 55 -1.68 -5.88 18.33
N ILE A 56 -1.08 -6.99 17.89
CA ILE A 56 -1.79 -8.10 17.26
C ILE A 56 -1.87 -9.26 18.25
N PRO A 57 -3.08 -9.80 18.55
CA PRO A 57 -3.22 -10.98 19.39
C PRO A 57 -2.39 -12.14 18.86
N GLY A 58 -1.53 -12.72 19.71
CA GLY A 58 -0.58 -13.77 19.32
C GLY A 58 0.81 -13.28 19.02
N ASN A 59 1.04 -11.95 19.01
CA ASN A 59 2.35 -11.31 18.83
C ASN A 59 3.18 -11.94 17.70
N PRO A 60 2.69 -11.93 16.43
CA PRO A 60 3.36 -12.58 15.31
C PRO A 60 4.70 -11.93 15.00
N ASN A 61 5.61 -12.70 14.42
CA ASN A 61 6.77 -12.11 13.77
C ASN A 61 6.33 -11.39 12.47
N ILE A 62 6.93 -10.23 12.16
CA ILE A 62 6.66 -9.51 10.91
C ILE A 62 7.98 -9.32 10.16
N ILE A 63 8.01 -9.75 8.90
CA ILE A 63 9.16 -9.59 8.00
C ILE A 63 8.79 -8.71 6.82
N VAL A 64 9.76 -7.93 6.34
CA VAL A 64 9.61 -7.04 5.18
C VAL A 64 10.45 -7.59 4.04
N GLN A 65 9.85 -7.78 2.87
CA GLN A 65 10.48 -8.30 1.67
C GLN A 65 10.31 -7.30 0.52
N ASN A 66 11.41 -6.86 -0.06
CA ASN A 66 11.38 -5.93 -1.18
C ASN A 66 11.30 -6.69 -2.51
N VAL A 67 10.31 -6.36 -3.33
CA VAL A 67 10.11 -6.85 -4.70
C VAL A 67 9.97 -5.64 -5.62
N PRO A 68 11.08 -4.96 -5.92
CA PRO A 68 11.05 -3.74 -6.73
C PRO A 68 10.79 -4.05 -8.20
N GLY A 69 10.23 -3.07 -8.91
CA GLY A 69 10.09 -3.08 -10.35
C GLY A 69 8.77 -2.50 -10.83
N ALA A 70 8.82 -1.81 -11.98
CA ALA A 70 7.70 -1.16 -12.64
C ALA A 70 6.79 -0.36 -11.67
N ALA A 71 7.40 0.46 -10.81
CA ALA A 71 6.71 1.27 -9.80
C ALA A 71 5.75 0.47 -8.90
N SER A 72 6.17 -0.70 -8.42
CA SER A 72 5.44 -1.69 -7.60
C SER A 72 4.51 -2.63 -8.39
N LEU A 73 4.41 -2.54 -9.71
CA LEU A 73 3.51 -3.40 -10.50
C LEU A 73 3.89 -4.89 -10.37
N ILE A 74 5.20 -5.20 -10.30
CA ILE A 74 5.67 -6.59 -10.13
C ILE A 74 5.19 -7.14 -8.79
N ALA A 75 5.39 -6.39 -7.71
CA ALA A 75 4.93 -6.79 -6.38
C ALA A 75 3.41 -6.96 -6.30
N ALA A 76 2.64 -6.03 -6.89
CA ALA A 76 1.19 -6.11 -6.94
C ALA A 76 0.71 -7.38 -7.66
N ASN A 77 1.23 -7.64 -8.86
CA ASN A 77 0.88 -8.85 -9.61
C ASN A 77 1.27 -10.12 -8.86
N GLN A 78 2.44 -10.15 -8.21
CA GLN A 78 2.90 -11.30 -7.43
C GLN A 78 1.98 -11.57 -6.24
N VAL A 79 1.66 -10.56 -5.43
CA VAL A 79 0.80 -10.76 -4.26
C VAL A 79 -0.61 -11.15 -4.68
N TYR A 80 -1.15 -10.51 -5.71
CA TYR A 80 -2.51 -10.78 -6.16
C TYR A 80 -2.71 -12.21 -6.73
N ASN A 81 -1.73 -12.72 -7.50
CA ASN A 81 -1.90 -13.97 -8.25
C ASN A 81 -1.18 -15.17 -7.63
N VAL A 82 -0.15 -14.95 -6.80
CA VAL A 82 0.74 -16.01 -6.32
C VAL A 82 0.66 -16.19 -4.80
N ALA A 83 0.48 -15.11 -4.04
CA ALA A 83 0.40 -15.23 -2.59
C ALA A 83 -0.87 -15.98 -2.17
N LYS A 84 -0.74 -16.82 -1.14
CA LYS A 84 -1.90 -17.51 -0.57
C LYS A 84 -2.79 -16.50 0.15
N PRO A 85 -4.12 -16.60 0.01
CA PRO A 85 -5.06 -15.74 0.74
C PRO A 85 -5.27 -16.23 2.18
N ASP A 86 -4.20 -16.40 2.92
CA ASP A 86 -4.17 -16.97 4.27
C ASP A 86 -4.13 -15.90 5.40
N GLY A 87 -4.20 -14.63 5.02
CA GLY A 87 -4.22 -13.51 5.97
C GLY A 87 -2.86 -13.14 6.57
N VAL A 88 -1.75 -13.75 6.12
CA VAL A 88 -0.40 -13.45 6.62
C VAL A 88 0.53 -12.83 5.57
N THR A 89 0.03 -12.61 4.36
CA THR A 89 0.78 -11.87 3.32
C THR A 89 0.10 -10.53 3.06
N LEU A 90 0.84 -9.46 3.25
CA LEU A 90 0.40 -8.07 3.02
C LEU A 90 1.19 -7.47 1.86
N ALA A 91 0.60 -6.52 1.15
CA ALA A 91 1.27 -5.73 0.13
C ALA A 91 1.37 -4.26 0.54
N ALA A 92 2.56 -3.68 0.42
CA ALA A 92 2.80 -2.24 0.49
C ALA A 92 3.23 -1.76 -0.90
N ILE A 93 2.27 -1.30 -1.67
CA ILE A 93 2.40 -0.97 -3.09
C ILE A 93 2.05 0.49 -3.36
N ASN A 94 2.51 0.99 -4.51
CA ASN A 94 2.24 2.35 -4.93
C ASN A 94 0.76 2.53 -5.30
N ALA A 95 0.11 3.53 -4.73
CA ALA A 95 -1.30 3.85 -5.01
C ALA A 95 -1.55 4.26 -6.48
N ALA A 96 -0.52 4.75 -7.20
CA ALA A 96 -0.65 5.10 -8.62
C ALA A 96 -0.98 3.91 -9.52
N LEU A 97 -0.80 2.67 -9.06
CA LEU A 97 -1.19 1.45 -9.78
C LEU A 97 -2.69 1.36 -10.06
N TYR A 98 -3.52 2.11 -9.32
CA TYR A 98 -4.93 2.30 -9.66
C TYR A 98 -5.11 2.90 -11.05
N PHE A 99 -4.30 3.89 -11.42
CA PHE A 99 -4.36 4.51 -12.76
C PHE A 99 -3.92 3.55 -13.85
N ASP A 100 -2.94 2.67 -13.59
CA ASP A 100 -2.52 1.63 -14.55
C ASP A 100 -3.70 0.72 -14.93
N GLN A 101 -4.54 0.34 -13.97
CA GLN A 101 -5.75 -0.44 -14.25
C GLN A 101 -6.80 0.38 -15.01
N LEU A 102 -7.04 1.65 -14.63
CA LEU A 102 -8.02 2.51 -15.30
C LEU A 102 -7.71 2.69 -16.79
N ILE A 103 -6.44 2.87 -17.14
CA ILE A 103 -6.01 2.99 -18.54
C ILE A 103 -5.80 1.63 -19.22
N LYS A 104 -6.18 0.54 -18.55
CA LYS A 104 -6.17 -0.84 -19.07
C LYS A 104 -4.79 -1.28 -19.58
N LYS A 105 -3.72 -0.96 -18.84
CA LYS A 105 -2.39 -1.46 -19.18
C LYS A 105 -2.37 -2.99 -19.23
N PRO A 106 -1.82 -3.62 -20.28
CA PRO A 106 -1.85 -5.07 -20.46
C PRO A 106 -1.01 -5.83 -19.42
N GLU A 107 -0.06 -5.17 -18.77
CA GLU A 107 0.79 -5.73 -17.70
C GLU A 107 0.07 -5.84 -16.36
N VAL A 108 -1.06 -5.16 -16.17
CA VAL A 108 -1.89 -5.24 -14.94
C VAL A 108 -2.61 -6.59 -14.91
N LYS A 109 -2.32 -7.39 -13.87
CA LYS A 109 -2.90 -8.71 -13.64
C LYS A 109 -3.65 -8.80 -12.32
N TYR A 110 -4.10 -7.70 -11.79
CA TYR A 110 -4.91 -7.59 -10.56
C TYR A 110 -6.20 -6.81 -10.84
N ASP A 111 -7.14 -6.93 -9.93
CA ASP A 111 -8.33 -6.10 -9.86
C ASP A 111 -8.27 -5.28 -8.58
N TRP A 112 -8.13 -3.96 -8.72
CA TRP A 112 -7.98 -3.03 -7.58
C TRP A 112 -9.17 -3.08 -6.62
N ALA A 113 -10.36 -3.34 -7.12
CA ALA A 113 -11.57 -3.44 -6.30
C ALA A 113 -11.65 -4.73 -5.47
N LYS A 114 -10.86 -5.74 -5.80
CA LYS A 114 -10.85 -7.04 -5.09
C LYS A 114 -9.76 -7.16 -4.03
N TRP A 115 -8.99 -6.12 -3.80
CA TRP A 115 -8.05 -6.10 -2.68
C TRP A 115 -8.78 -5.91 -1.35
N ASN A 116 -8.32 -6.59 -0.31
CA ASN A 116 -8.73 -6.32 1.06
C ASN A 116 -7.87 -5.19 1.62
N TRP A 117 -8.35 -3.97 1.52
CA TRP A 117 -7.64 -2.79 2.01
C TRP A 117 -7.68 -2.72 3.53
N ILE A 118 -6.51 -2.66 4.17
CA ILE A 118 -6.39 -2.60 5.63
C ILE A 118 -6.33 -1.13 6.08
N GLY A 119 -5.53 -0.32 5.40
CA GLY A 119 -5.35 1.09 5.73
C GLY A 119 -4.11 1.70 5.10
N SER A 120 -3.87 2.96 5.44
CA SER A 120 -2.66 3.70 5.07
C SER A 120 -2.02 4.28 6.33
N PRO A 121 -0.70 4.14 6.52
CA PRO A 121 -0.01 4.72 7.67
C PRO A 121 0.02 6.25 7.63
N VAL A 122 -0.20 6.85 6.47
CA VAL A 122 -0.19 8.31 6.28
C VAL A 122 -1.26 8.74 5.28
N THR A 123 -1.70 9.98 5.42
CA THR A 123 -2.43 10.70 4.37
C THR A 123 -1.44 11.62 3.67
N SER A 124 -1.27 11.43 2.35
CA SER A 124 -0.33 12.23 1.55
C SER A 124 -1.09 13.15 0.60
N ASN A 125 -0.74 14.43 0.62
CA ASN A 125 -1.13 15.38 -0.41
C ASN A 125 -0.01 15.47 -1.44
N HIS A 126 -0.37 15.46 -2.72
CA HIS A 126 0.60 15.67 -3.79
C HIS A 126 0.90 17.16 -3.94
N LEU A 127 2.17 17.49 -3.97
CA LEU A 127 2.64 18.86 -4.14
C LEU A 127 3.40 18.96 -5.46
N LEU A 128 3.06 19.98 -6.26
CA LEU A 128 3.92 20.41 -7.37
C LEU A 128 4.82 21.54 -6.86
N TYR A 129 6.13 21.38 -7.02
CA TYR A 129 7.10 22.38 -6.67
C TYR A 129 8.10 22.58 -7.80
N MET A 130 8.66 23.77 -7.88
CA MET A 130 9.67 24.15 -8.86
C MET A 130 10.83 24.85 -8.17
N ARG A 131 11.99 24.82 -8.82
CA ARG A 131 13.15 25.57 -8.36
C ARG A 131 12.81 27.08 -8.40
N ALA A 132 13.27 27.80 -7.38
CA ALA A 132 13.01 29.23 -7.26
C ALA A 132 13.64 30.10 -8.36
N ASP A 133 14.67 29.58 -9.04
CA ASP A 133 15.36 30.27 -10.13
C ASP A 133 14.71 30.05 -11.52
N THR A 134 13.59 29.31 -11.59
CA THR A 134 12.84 29.17 -12.85
C THR A 134 11.91 30.36 -13.09
N PRO A 135 11.50 30.62 -14.33
CA PRO A 135 10.55 31.70 -14.64
C PRO A 135 9.11 31.37 -14.21
N TYR A 136 8.82 30.12 -13.85
CA TYR A 136 7.48 29.66 -13.52
C TYR A 136 7.23 29.82 -12.00
N LYS A 137 6.27 30.66 -11.59
CA LYS A 137 5.93 30.95 -10.20
C LYS A 137 4.51 30.53 -9.84
N SER A 138 3.72 30.14 -10.82
CA SER A 138 2.34 29.71 -10.68
C SER A 138 1.97 28.64 -11.71
N VAL A 139 0.84 27.98 -11.52
CA VAL A 139 0.26 27.05 -12.49
C VAL A 139 -0.07 27.77 -13.80
N ASP A 140 -0.48 29.04 -13.74
CA ASP A 140 -0.78 29.84 -14.91
C ASP A 140 0.45 30.14 -15.76
N ASP A 141 1.62 30.32 -15.15
CA ASP A 141 2.88 30.46 -15.89
C ASP A 141 3.20 29.18 -16.66
N VAL A 142 2.97 28.01 -16.05
CA VAL A 142 3.15 26.73 -16.72
C VAL A 142 2.17 26.55 -17.88
N ARG A 143 0.92 26.96 -17.71
CA ARG A 143 -0.10 26.91 -18.77
C ARG A 143 0.27 27.79 -19.98
N LYS A 144 0.82 28.96 -19.73
CA LYS A 144 1.21 29.95 -20.75
C LYS A 144 2.62 29.72 -21.29
N ALA A 145 3.33 28.72 -20.77
CA ALA A 145 4.71 28.47 -21.15
C ALA A 145 4.85 28.12 -22.65
N THR A 146 5.76 28.78 -23.32
CA THR A 146 6.14 28.45 -24.70
C THR A 146 7.02 27.21 -24.77
N THR A 147 7.82 26.99 -23.71
CA THR A 147 8.64 25.79 -23.53
C THR A 147 8.12 25.03 -22.30
N ALA A 148 7.79 23.78 -22.46
CA ALA A 148 7.31 22.94 -21.36
C ALA A 148 8.40 22.79 -20.28
N PRO A 149 8.11 23.12 -19.00
CA PRO A 149 9.05 22.88 -17.93
C PRO A 149 9.29 21.39 -17.72
N LYS A 150 10.55 21.03 -17.39
CA LYS A 150 10.89 19.65 -17.04
C LYS A 150 10.30 19.24 -15.71
N CYS A 151 9.65 18.10 -15.67
CA CYS A 151 9.09 17.49 -14.47
C CYS A 151 9.70 16.11 -14.24
N GLY A 152 10.38 15.91 -13.12
CA GLY A 152 10.98 14.62 -12.77
C GLY A 152 9.93 13.61 -12.31
N SER A 153 10.07 12.36 -12.73
CA SER A 153 9.27 11.25 -12.23
C SER A 153 10.17 10.04 -11.92
N THR A 154 9.65 9.12 -11.11
CA THR A 154 10.33 7.86 -10.79
C THR A 154 9.95 6.71 -11.73
N GLY A 155 9.30 7.03 -12.84
CA GLY A 155 8.87 6.08 -13.87
C GLY A 155 7.43 6.33 -14.32
N VAL A 156 7.08 5.81 -15.49
CA VAL A 156 5.79 6.01 -16.18
C VAL A 156 4.56 5.45 -15.44
N ALA A 157 4.75 4.70 -14.38
CA ALA A 157 3.68 4.20 -13.51
C ALA A 157 3.70 4.86 -12.12
N SER A 158 4.42 5.97 -11.96
CA SER A 158 4.51 6.69 -10.70
C SER A 158 3.50 7.85 -10.61
N THR A 159 3.21 8.27 -9.39
CA THR A 159 2.42 9.49 -9.15
C THR A 159 3.07 10.73 -9.78
N GLY A 160 4.41 10.79 -9.78
CA GLY A 160 5.17 11.85 -10.44
C GLY A 160 4.97 11.92 -11.96
N TYR A 161 4.51 10.83 -12.58
CA TYR A 161 4.12 10.81 -13.98
C TYR A 161 2.63 11.15 -14.17
N TYR A 162 1.74 10.51 -13.40
CA TYR A 162 0.30 10.67 -13.59
C TYR A 162 -0.23 12.03 -13.17
N MET A 163 0.30 12.65 -12.12
CA MET A 163 -0.20 13.95 -11.68
C MET A 163 0.05 15.06 -12.71
N PRO A 164 1.27 15.24 -13.29
CA PRO A 164 1.46 16.17 -14.39
C PRO A 164 0.57 15.88 -15.60
N LYS A 165 0.38 14.60 -15.98
CA LYS A 165 -0.53 14.24 -17.06
C LYS A 165 -1.97 14.61 -16.79
N LEU A 166 -2.45 14.38 -15.58
CA LEU A 166 -3.78 14.82 -15.17
C LEU A 166 -3.91 16.36 -15.20
N MET A 167 -2.87 17.08 -14.78
CA MET A 167 -2.86 18.54 -14.87
C MET A 167 -2.84 19.04 -16.32
N GLU A 168 -2.18 18.35 -17.24
CA GLU A 168 -2.24 18.66 -18.67
C GLU A 168 -3.69 18.58 -19.18
N GLU A 169 -4.40 17.50 -18.85
CA GLU A 169 -5.78 17.28 -19.30
C GLU A 169 -6.79 18.22 -18.63
N VAL A 170 -6.67 18.45 -17.34
CA VAL A 170 -7.68 19.20 -16.56
C VAL A 170 -7.42 20.70 -16.57
N LEU A 171 -6.14 21.11 -16.50
CA LEU A 171 -5.74 22.51 -16.33
C LEU A 171 -5.10 23.10 -17.60
N GLY A 172 -4.83 22.30 -18.63
CA GLY A 172 -4.17 22.75 -19.86
C GLY A 172 -2.69 23.14 -19.65
N THR A 173 -2.05 22.58 -18.61
CA THR A 173 -0.59 22.75 -18.44
C THR A 173 0.17 21.93 -19.45
N LYS A 174 1.48 22.14 -19.55
CA LYS A 174 2.38 21.32 -20.40
C LYS A 174 3.63 21.01 -19.61
N PHE A 175 4.03 19.74 -19.59
CA PHE A 175 5.24 19.29 -18.90
C PHE A 175 6.09 18.39 -19.83
N ASP A 176 7.41 18.58 -19.78
CA ASP A 176 8.39 17.61 -20.31
C ASP A 176 8.75 16.65 -19.18
N ILE A 177 8.09 15.46 -19.13
CA ILE A 177 8.22 14.50 -18.04
C ILE A 177 9.43 13.61 -18.27
N VAL A 178 10.40 13.72 -17.37
CA VAL A 178 11.67 12.95 -17.39
C VAL A 178 11.61 11.88 -16.31
N SER A 179 11.88 10.63 -16.68
CA SER A 179 11.86 9.45 -15.79
C SER A 179 13.24 8.82 -15.63
#